data_1a1d71f8e4c8674c9fe7c75e404c0fb8
#
_entry.id   1a1d71f8e4c8674c9fe7c75e404c0fb8
#
_cell.length_a   1.000
_cell.length_b   1.000
_cell.length_c   1.000
_cell.angle_alpha   90.00
_cell.angle_beta   90.00
_cell.angle_gamma   90.00
#
_symmetry.space_group_name_H-M   'P 1'
#
loop_
_entity.id
_entity.type
_entity.pdbx_description
1 polymer ?
#
loop_
_entity_poly.entity_id
_entity_poly.type
_entity_poly.pdbx_seq_one_letter_code
_entity_poly.pdbx_strand_id
1 'polypeptide(L)'
;MDNNNEIEEKNSTQADVESTSLSEKKNGDSITKNKIFKPYKVKDIVFAVVASVAMLITCLDMPFIASIPVFGIGMIGIAFQVSFFQAVILAKVRKPGTSIISSLVLGLFHVVFAPQMILFAFIGGLVGEVLGLLIFRGYKSYLSIGFTSCFLVPVITLCMVAWYFMLMSPGKAMDHLQLTNAGWIIPTCVTLGVVVLSIAGAICGTLLMRTLYKKGVLHESL
;
A
#
# COMPACT_ATOMS: atom_id res chain seq x y z
N MET A 1 -73.07 21.87 -9.91
CA MET A 1 -71.80 22.48 -10.42
C MET A 1 -70.67 22.47 -9.34
N ASP A 2 -70.66 21.48 -8.44
CA ASP A 2 -69.76 21.53 -7.26
C ASP A 2 -68.76 20.33 -7.14
N ASN A 3 -68.71 19.47 -8.15
CA ASN A 3 -67.89 18.28 -8.03
C ASN A 3 -66.43 18.41 -8.58
N ASN A 4 -66.11 19.49 -9.29
CA ASN A 4 -64.78 19.65 -9.88
C ASN A 4 -63.77 20.35 -8.92
N ASN A 5 -64.28 21.16 -7.99
CA ASN A 5 -63.38 21.86 -7.05
C ASN A 5 -62.81 20.97 -5.96
N GLU A 6 -63.55 19.92 -5.55
CA GLU A 6 -63.04 18.94 -4.53
C GLU A 6 -61.93 18.01 -5.06
N ILE A 7 -61.91 17.79 -6.39
CA ILE A 7 -60.89 16.92 -7.02
C ILE A 7 -59.56 17.70 -7.21
N GLU A 8 -59.62 18.98 -7.49
CA GLU A 8 -58.39 19.80 -7.61
C GLU A 8 -57.74 20.08 -6.27
N GLU A 9 -58.51 20.28 -5.20
CA GLU A 9 -57.98 20.51 -3.86
C GLU A 9 -57.31 19.24 -3.27
N LYS A 10 -57.81 18.04 -3.54
CA LYS A 10 -57.19 16.78 -3.16
C LYS A 10 -55.89 16.47 -3.90
N ASN A 11 -55.83 16.84 -5.19
CA ASN A 11 -54.64 16.63 -6.00
C ASN A 11 -53.48 17.57 -5.62
N SER A 12 -53.81 18.83 -5.27
CA SER A 12 -52.79 19.79 -4.82
C SER A 12 -52.18 19.39 -3.46
N THR A 13 -53.01 18.92 -2.51
CA THR A 13 -52.55 18.48 -1.19
C THR A 13 -51.69 17.23 -1.27
N GLN A 14 -51.99 16.30 -2.20
CA GLN A 14 -51.20 15.10 -2.41
C GLN A 14 -49.83 15.37 -3.04
N ALA A 15 -49.75 16.32 -3.98
CA ALA A 15 -48.52 16.76 -4.62
C ALA A 15 -47.56 17.44 -3.62
N ASP A 16 -48.08 18.26 -2.71
CA ASP A 16 -47.27 18.94 -1.69
C ASP A 16 -46.72 17.99 -0.62
N VAL A 17 -47.49 16.95 -0.24
CA VAL A 17 -47.02 15.92 0.71
C VAL A 17 -45.95 15.04 0.08
N GLU A 18 -46.08 14.71 -1.20
CA GLU A 18 -45.09 13.88 -1.89
C GLU A 18 -43.78 14.67 -2.17
N SER A 19 -43.85 15.95 -2.47
CA SER A 19 -42.71 16.83 -2.65
C SER A 19 -41.95 17.06 -1.33
N THR A 20 -42.67 17.15 -0.20
CA THR A 20 -42.08 17.32 1.13
C THR A 20 -41.38 16.04 1.59
N SER A 21 -41.98 14.88 1.34
CA SER A 21 -41.36 13.57 1.70
C SER A 21 -40.12 13.24 0.87
N LEU A 22 -40.10 13.66 -0.42
CA LEU A 22 -38.92 13.51 -1.27
C LEU A 22 -37.77 14.46 -0.89
N SER A 23 -38.09 15.66 -0.42
CA SER A 23 -37.14 16.66 0.05
C SER A 23 -36.49 16.24 1.40
N GLU A 24 -37.26 15.66 2.33
CA GLU A 24 -36.74 15.13 3.59
C GLU A 24 -35.87 13.89 3.37
N LYS A 25 -36.24 13.01 2.42
CA LYS A 25 -35.44 11.84 2.07
C LYS A 25 -34.11 12.20 1.43
N LYS A 26 -34.05 13.33 0.70
CA LYS A 26 -32.82 13.82 0.06
C LYS A 26 -31.88 14.53 1.04
N ASN A 27 -32.41 15.14 2.10
CA ASN A 27 -31.62 15.78 3.15
C ASN A 27 -31.10 14.81 4.23
N GLY A 28 -31.74 13.65 4.41
CA GLY A 28 -31.27 12.60 5.32
C GLY A 28 -30.02 11.87 4.86
N ASP A 29 -29.76 11.82 3.54
CA ASP A 29 -28.62 11.09 2.97
C ASP A 29 -27.34 11.92 2.85
N SER A 30 -27.36 13.21 3.15
CA SER A 30 -26.21 14.11 2.97
C SER A 30 -25.23 14.16 4.16
N ILE A 31 -25.48 13.44 5.26
CA ILE A 31 -24.56 13.30 6.39
C ILE A 31 -23.98 11.88 6.42
N THR A 32 -23.59 11.34 5.30
CA THR A 32 -22.62 10.25 5.30
C THR A 32 -21.25 10.85 5.57
N LYS A 33 -20.92 10.99 6.86
CA LYS A 33 -19.55 11.19 7.34
C LYS A 33 -18.65 10.33 6.47
N ASN A 34 -17.70 10.94 5.75
CA ASN A 34 -16.64 10.25 5.01
C ASN A 34 -15.89 9.33 6.01
N LYS A 35 -16.39 8.12 6.21
CA LYS A 35 -15.73 7.12 7.05
C LYS A 35 -14.43 6.76 6.34
N ILE A 36 -13.31 7.26 6.87
CA ILE A 36 -11.95 6.94 6.40
C ILE A 36 -11.73 5.42 6.48
N PHE A 37 -12.36 4.77 7.48
CA PHE A 37 -12.29 3.33 7.71
C PHE A 37 -13.52 2.63 7.17
N LYS A 38 -13.42 2.10 5.94
CA LYS A 38 -14.41 1.15 5.39
C LYS A 38 -14.04 -0.28 5.83
N PRO A 39 -15.00 -1.12 6.25
CA PRO A 39 -14.70 -2.51 6.63
C PRO A 39 -14.13 -3.29 5.44
N TYR A 40 -13.22 -4.22 5.72
CA TYR A 40 -12.69 -5.13 4.70
C TYR A 40 -13.77 -6.09 4.25
N LYS A 41 -13.90 -6.26 2.94
CA LYS A 41 -14.65 -7.37 2.36
C LYS A 41 -13.70 -8.56 2.22
N VAL A 42 -14.21 -9.79 2.37
CA VAL A 42 -13.40 -11.01 2.24
C VAL A 42 -12.62 -11.04 0.93
N LYS A 43 -13.25 -10.61 -0.16
CA LYS A 43 -12.61 -10.50 -1.49
C LYS A 43 -11.39 -9.57 -1.54
N ASP A 44 -11.36 -8.53 -0.72
CA ASP A 44 -10.24 -7.59 -0.68
C ASP A 44 -9.03 -8.23 0.01
N ILE A 45 -9.28 -9.00 1.08
CA ILE A 45 -8.24 -9.75 1.80
C ILE A 45 -7.70 -10.87 0.90
N VAL A 46 -8.57 -11.63 0.26
CA VAL A 46 -8.17 -12.70 -0.67
C VAL A 46 -7.32 -12.12 -1.80
N PHE A 47 -7.73 -11.00 -2.40
CA PHE A 47 -6.93 -10.35 -3.44
C PHE A 47 -5.56 -9.90 -2.91
N ALA A 48 -5.51 -9.28 -1.74
CA ALA A 48 -4.25 -8.84 -1.15
C ALA A 48 -3.29 -10.02 -0.91
N VAL A 49 -3.79 -11.12 -0.38
CA VAL A 49 -2.99 -12.34 -0.13
C VAL A 49 -2.52 -12.96 -1.45
N VAL A 50 -3.40 -13.16 -2.42
CA VAL A 50 -3.04 -13.74 -3.73
C VAL A 50 -2.01 -12.89 -4.46
N ALA A 51 -2.19 -11.56 -4.48
CA ALA A 51 -1.23 -10.65 -5.09
C ALA A 51 0.10 -10.61 -4.31
N SER A 52 0.08 -10.78 -2.98
CA SER A 52 1.29 -10.92 -2.19
C SER A 52 2.03 -12.22 -2.48
N VAL A 53 1.32 -13.33 -2.71
CA VAL A 53 1.93 -14.59 -3.14
C VAL A 53 2.55 -14.44 -4.54
N ALA A 54 1.88 -13.75 -5.47
CA ALA A 54 2.48 -13.45 -6.77
C ALA A 54 3.75 -12.60 -6.64
N MET A 55 3.76 -11.63 -5.73
CA MET A 55 4.97 -10.87 -5.39
C MET A 55 6.09 -11.77 -4.89
N LEU A 56 5.78 -12.75 -4.01
CA LEU A 56 6.77 -13.69 -3.49
C LEU A 56 7.40 -14.57 -4.57
N ILE A 57 6.59 -15.02 -5.55
CA ILE A 57 7.09 -15.81 -6.68
C ILE A 57 8.10 -15.01 -7.49
N THR A 58 7.86 -13.71 -7.70
CA THR A 58 8.82 -12.85 -8.40
C THR A 58 10.07 -12.54 -7.58
N CYS A 59 10.01 -12.64 -6.24
CA CYS A 59 11.16 -12.43 -5.36
C CYS A 59 12.00 -13.70 -5.13
N LEU A 60 11.70 -14.83 -5.78
CA LEU A 60 12.51 -16.06 -5.69
C LEU A 60 13.92 -15.92 -6.29
N ASP A 61 14.19 -14.85 -7.02
CA ASP A 61 15.52 -14.49 -7.50
C ASP A 61 16.44 -13.94 -6.39
N MET A 62 15.87 -13.48 -5.26
CA MET A 62 16.60 -12.87 -4.16
C MET A 62 17.75 -13.76 -3.62
N PRO A 63 17.59 -15.07 -3.34
CA PRO A 63 18.67 -15.90 -2.84
C PRO A 63 19.87 -15.98 -3.80
N PHE A 64 19.62 -15.95 -5.11
CA PHE A 64 20.68 -15.96 -6.12
C PHE A 64 21.46 -14.65 -6.13
N ILE A 65 20.75 -13.52 -6.06
CA ILE A 65 21.37 -12.19 -6.00
C ILE A 65 22.10 -11.99 -4.67
N ALA A 66 21.51 -12.46 -3.56
CA ALA A 66 22.10 -12.38 -2.23
C ALA A 66 23.36 -13.22 -2.04
N SER A 67 23.63 -14.20 -2.94
CA SER A 67 24.89 -14.94 -2.94
C SER A 67 26.12 -14.10 -3.33
N ILE A 68 25.90 -12.93 -3.93
CA ILE A 68 26.96 -11.96 -4.21
C ILE A 68 27.38 -11.31 -2.88
N PRO A 69 28.70 -11.35 -2.51
CA PRO A 69 29.16 -10.89 -1.21
C PRO A 69 29.24 -9.36 -1.13
N VAL A 70 28.14 -8.70 -1.43
CA VAL A 70 27.94 -7.23 -1.29
C VAL A 70 26.74 -7.00 -0.40
N PHE A 71 26.94 -6.26 0.68
CA PHE A 71 25.85 -5.96 1.61
C PHE A 71 24.65 -5.30 0.92
N GLY A 72 23.48 -5.88 1.15
CA GLY A 72 22.22 -5.29 0.66
C GLY A 72 21.95 -5.44 -0.85
N ILE A 73 22.82 -6.13 -1.61
CA ILE A 73 22.61 -6.32 -3.06
C ILE A 73 21.28 -7.05 -3.35
N GLY A 74 20.90 -8.00 -2.50
CA GLY A 74 19.61 -8.69 -2.61
C GLY A 74 18.41 -7.74 -2.46
N MET A 75 18.55 -6.65 -1.68
CA MET A 75 17.50 -5.64 -1.55
C MET A 75 17.32 -4.81 -2.84
N ILE A 76 18.39 -4.58 -3.59
CA ILE A 76 18.31 -3.95 -4.91
C ILE A 76 17.47 -4.82 -5.86
N GLY A 77 17.72 -6.14 -5.89
CA GLY A 77 17.00 -7.07 -6.76
C GLY A 77 15.49 -7.06 -6.53
N ILE A 78 15.06 -7.05 -5.27
CA ILE A 78 13.63 -7.12 -4.93
C ILE A 78 12.95 -5.74 -4.84
N ALA A 79 13.70 -4.64 -4.77
CA ALA A 79 13.16 -3.31 -4.52
C ALA A 79 12.10 -2.90 -5.53
N PHE A 80 12.34 -3.12 -6.81
CA PHE A 80 11.41 -2.83 -7.88
C PHE A 80 10.15 -3.69 -7.78
N GLN A 81 10.32 -5.01 -7.67
CA GLN A 81 9.23 -5.98 -7.67
C GLN A 81 8.30 -5.76 -6.48
N VAL A 82 8.85 -5.66 -5.27
CA VAL A 82 8.08 -5.46 -4.04
C VAL A 82 7.29 -4.15 -4.11
N SER A 83 7.92 -3.05 -4.50
CA SER A 83 7.25 -1.75 -4.60
C SER A 83 6.19 -1.72 -5.70
N PHE A 84 6.41 -2.42 -6.82
CA PHE A 84 5.44 -2.59 -7.90
C PHE A 84 4.18 -3.32 -7.41
N PHE A 85 4.33 -4.52 -6.84
CA PHE A 85 3.19 -5.30 -6.36
C PHE A 85 2.50 -4.63 -5.18
N GLN A 86 3.24 -3.99 -4.29
CA GLN A 86 2.68 -3.20 -3.21
C GLN A 86 1.77 -2.08 -3.73
N ALA A 87 2.19 -1.37 -4.79
CA ALA A 87 1.38 -0.35 -5.42
C ALA A 87 0.12 -0.94 -6.08
N VAL A 88 0.21 -2.11 -6.70
CA VAL A 88 -0.95 -2.82 -7.29
C VAL A 88 -1.95 -3.22 -6.20
N ILE A 89 -1.49 -3.80 -5.09
CA ILE A 89 -2.33 -4.22 -3.97
C ILE A 89 -3.04 -3.01 -3.36
N LEU A 90 -2.30 -1.94 -3.04
CA LEU A 90 -2.86 -0.71 -2.47
C LEU A 90 -3.83 -0.02 -3.42
N ALA A 91 -3.55 -0.01 -4.73
CA ALA A 91 -4.42 0.60 -5.73
C ALA A 91 -5.76 -0.14 -5.87
N LYS A 92 -5.79 -1.46 -5.66
CA LYS A 92 -7.02 -2.25 -5.73
C LYS A 92 -7.82 -2.18 -4.44
N VAL A 93 -7.17 -2.35 -3.29
CA VAL A 93 -7.88 -2.45 -2.00
C VAL A 93 -8.23 -1.08 -1.44
N ARG A 94 -7.35 -0.08 -1.56
CA ARG A 94 -7.51 1.33 -1.13
C ARG A 94 -8.02 1.49 0.32
N LYS A 95 -7.65 0.57 1.20
CA LYS A 95 -8.04 0.60 2.61
C LYS A 95 -6.82 0.71 3.52
N PRO A 96 -6.94 1.47 4.63
CA PRO A 96 -5.87 1.50 5.62
C PRO A 96 -5.66 0.10 6.22
N GLY A 97 -4.41 -0.26 6.51
CA GLY A 97 -4.00 -1.60 6.96
C GLY A 97 -3.54 -2.53 5.82
N THR A 98 -3.82 -2.21 4.56
CA THR A 98 -3.46 -3.07 3.41
C THR A 98 -1.94 -3.21 3.26
N SER A 99 -1.18 -2.14 3.51
CA SER A 99 0.28 -2.17 3.45
C SER A 99 0.87 -3.10 4.51
N ILE A 100 0.29 -3.08 5.72
CA ILE A 100 0.70 -3.95 6.82
C ILE A 100 0.41 -5.42 6.49
N ILE A 101 -0.76 -5.73 5.96
CA ILE A 101 -1.13 -7.11 5.60
C ILE A 101 -0.16 -7.67 4.55
N SER A 102 0.10 -6.94 3.47
CA SER A 102 1.00 -7.41 2.41
C SER A 102 2.46 -7.51 2.88
N SER A 103 2.91 -6.58 3.73
CA SER A 103 4.27 -6.63 4.30
C SER A 103 4.45 -7.78 5.29
N LEU A 104 3.41 -8.14 6.06
CA LEU A 104 3.44 -9.32 6.93
C LEU A 104 3.54 -10.62 6.12
N VAL A 105 2.81 -10.74 5.01
CA VAL A 105 2.93 -11.91 4.12
C VAL A 105 4.35 -12.00 3.55
N LEU A 106 4.92 -10.88 3.12
CA LEU A 106 6.31 -10.81 2.67
C LEU A 106 7.29 -11.22 3.79
N GLY A 107 7.11 -10.68 4.99
CA GLY A 107 7.95 -10.99 6.15
C GLY A 107 7.86 -12.46 6.55
N LEU A 108 6.66 -13.05 6.56
CA LEU A 108 6.45 -14.45 6.91
C LEU A 108 7.19 -15.39 5.95
N PHE A 109 7.23 -15.09 4.67
CA PHE A 109 8.03 -15.86 3.70
C PHE A 109 9.51 -15.76 3.99
N HIS A 110 10.01 -14.57 4.31
CA HIS A 110 11.43 -14.34 4.55
C HIS A 110 11.92 -14.87 5.91
N VAL A 111 11.02 -15.25 6.83
CA VAL A 111 11.37 -15.91 8.11
C VAL A 111 12.23 -17.15 7.90
N VAL A 112 12.00 -17.89 6.82
CA VAL A 112 12.77 -19.09 6.47
C VAL A 112 14.27 -18.77 6.27
N PHE A 113 14.57 -17.58 5.75
CA PHE A 113 15.95 -17.14 5.49
C PHE A 113 16.53 -16.37 6.67
N ALA A 114 15.72 -15.53 7.31
CA ALA A 114 16.13 -14.67 8.42
C ALA A 114 14.92 -14.34 9.30
N PRO A 115 14.81 -14.92 10.52
CA PRO A 115 13.65 -14.75 11.39
C PRO A 115 13.29 -13.28 11.71
N GLN A 116 14.29 -12.41 11.77
CA GLN A 116 14.10 -10.98 12.03
C GLN A 116 13.39 -10.24 10.89
N MET A 117 13.31 -10.82 9.69
CA MET A 117 12.70 -10.17 8.52
C MET A 117 11.21 -9.90 8.70
N ILE A 118 10.50 -10.71 9.50
CA ILE A 118 9.08 -10.44 9.78
C ILE A 118 8.91 -9.11 10.53
N LEU A 119 9.81 -8.83 11.48
CA LEU A 119 9.80 -7.58 12.23
C LEU A 119 10.11 -6.38 11.33
N PHE A 120 11.12 -6.52 10.46
CA PHE A 120 11.51 -5.45 9.53
C PHE A 120 10.43 -5.17 8.51
N ALA A 121 9.80 -6.21 7.96
CA ALA A 121 8.68 -6.07 7.03
C ALA A 121 7.47 -5.41 7.71
N PHE A 122 7.15 -5.80 8.96
CA PHE A 122 6.09 -5.17 9.74
C PHE A 122 6.36 -3.69 9.97
N ILE A 123 7.57 -3.33 10.41
CA ILE A 123 7.98 -1.93 10.61
C ILE A 123 7.90 -1.16 9.29
N GLY A 124 8.41 -1.74 8.19
CA GLY A 124 8.36 -1.13 6.86
C GLY A 124 6.95 -0.85 6.38
N GLY A 125 6.04 -1.84 6.53
CA GLY A 125 4.63 -1.69 6.20
C GLY A 125 3.92 -0.65 7.05
N LEU A 126 4.20 -0.64 8.36
CA LEU A 126 3.62 0.31 9.32
C LEU A 126 4.10 1.74 9.05
N VAL A 127 5.40 1.94 8.84
CA VAL A 127 5.96 3.27 8.55
C VAL A 127 5.40 3.81 7.24
N GLY A 128 5.39 2.99 6.17
CA GLY A 128 4.79 3.38 4.89
C GLY A 128 3.31 3.75 5.03
N GLU A 129 2.54 2.96 5.78
CA GLU A 129 1.13 3.20 6.04
C GLU A 129 0.90 4.51 6.82
N VAL A 130 1.62 4.69 7.94
CA VAL A 130 1.49 5.87 8.80
C VAL A 130 1.85 7.13 8.02
N LEU A 131 2.96 7.14 7.29
CA LEU A 131 3.36 8.28 6.46
C LEU A 131 2.34 8.57 5.36
N GLY A 132 1.84 7.53 4.67
CA GLY A 132 0.82 7.68 3.65
C GLY A 132 -0.49 8.26 4.20
N LEU A 133 -0.95 7.78 5.36
CA LEU A 133 -2.15 8.29 6.02
C LEU A 133 -1.95 9.71 6.58
N LEU A 134 -0.78 10.01 7.14
CA LEU A 134 -0.48 11.31 7.74
C LEU A 134 -0.43 12.42 6.67
N ILE A 135 0.23 12.15 5.54
CA ILE A 135 0.43 13.14 4.47
C ILE A 135 -0.82 13.28 3.60
N PHE A 136 -1.43 12.16 3.19
CA PHE A 136 -2.51 12.17 2.21
C PHE A 136 -3.90 11.91 2.80
N ARG A 137 -4.01 11.61 4.11
CA ARG A 137 -5.27 11.30 4.80
C ARG A 137 -6.07 10.16 4.16
N GLY A 138 -5.39 9.23 3.48
CA GLY A 138 -5.99 8.03 2.88
C GLY A 138 -5.52 7.73 1.46
N TYR A 139 -5.94 6.58 0.92
CA TYR A 139 -5.54 6.06 -0.40
C TYR A 139 -6.47 6.51 -1.54
N LYS A 140 -6.90 7.79 -1.53
CA LYS A 140 -7.78 8.35 -2.57
C LYS A 140 -7.01 8.67 -3.85
N SER A 141 -5.76 9.09 -3.73
CA SER A 141 -4.90 9.50 -4.84
C SER A 141 -3.90 8.41 -5.22
N TYR A 142 -3.62 8.28 -6.51
CA TYR A 142 -2.52 7.42 -6.99
C TYR A 142 -1.15 7.87 -6.46
N LEU A 143 -0.98 9.15 -6.18
CA LEU A 143 0.24 9.67 -5.54
C LEU A 143 0.40 9.12 -4.12
N SER A 144 -0.69 9.06 -3.32
CA SER A 144 -0.64 8.46 -1.99
C SER A 144 -0.24 6.99 -2.03
N ILE A 145 -0.79 6.25 -3.00
CA ILE A 145 -0.50 4.82 -3.20
C ILE A 145 0.97 4.62 -3.57
N GLY A 146 1.46 5.37 -4.57
CA GLY A 146 2.86 5.30 -5.00
C GLY A 146 3.82 5.69 -3.88
N PHE A 147 3.51 6.76 -3.15
CA PHE A 147 4.29 7.24 -2.01
C PHE A 147 4.40 6.15 -0.92
N THR A 148 3.28 5.58 -0.47
CA THR A 148 3.29 4.51 0.54
C THR A 148 4.08 3.28 0.07
N SER A 149 3.94 2.91 -1.21
CA SER A 149 4.58 1.71 -1.76
C SER A 149 6.10 1.83 -1.87
N CYS A 150 6.63 3.04 -2.07
CA CYS A 150 8.08 3.20 -2.22
C CYS A 150 8.84 3.14 -0.90
N PHE A 151 8.19 3.24 0.27
CA PHE A 151 8.88 3.24 1.57
C PHE A 151 9.18 1.85 2.11
N LEU A 152 8.47 0.80 1.68
CA LEU A 152 8.57 -0.53 2.27
C LEU A 152 10.01 -1.07 2.26
N VAL A 153 10.64 -1.18 1.09
CA VAL A 153 11.98 -1.78 0.98
C VAL A 153 13.09 -0.88 1.55
N PRO A 154 13.10 0.45 1.31
CA PRO A 154 14.06 1.32 1.98
C PRO A 154 14.03 1.24 3.50
N VAL A 155 12.84 1.19 4.11
CA VAL A 155 12.72 1.06 5.58
C VAL A 155 13.22 -0.30 6.05
N ILE A 156 12.91 -1.40 5.36
CA ILE A 156 13.48 -2.72 5.66
C ILE A 156 15.01 -2.68 5.62
N THR A 157 15.59 -2.04 4.59
CA THR A 157 17.04 -1.90 4.45
C THR A 157 17.64 -1.12 5.62
N LEU A 158 17.01 -0.01 6.02
CA LEU A 158 17.45 0.76 7.20
C LEU A 158 17.34 -0.05 8.49
N CYS A 159 16.28 -0.83 8.67
CA CYS A 159 16.13 -1.72 9.82
C CYS A 159 17.23 -2.79 9.85
N MET A 160 17.61 -3.35 8.70
CA MET A 160 18.74 -4.27 8.61
C MET A 160 20.06 -3.64 9.05
N VAL A 161 20.37 -2.46 8.55
CA VAL A 161 21.57 -1.72 8.95
C VAL A 161 21.57 -1.48 10.47
N ALA A 162 20.46 -0.95 11.00
CA ALA A 162 20.33 -0.71 12.44
C ALA A 162 20.50 -2.00 13.28
N TRP A 163 19.94 -3.11 12.80
CA TRP A 163 20.06 -4.41 13.45
C TRP A 163 21.49 -4.88 13.57
N TYR A 164 22.30 -4.75 12.51
CA TYR A 164 23.71 -5.10 12.55
C TYR A 164 24.48 -4.26 13.57
N PHE A 165 24.22 -2.96 13.65
CA PHE A 165 24.86 -2.11 14.64
C PHE A 165 24.41 -2.40 16.09
N MET A 166 23.19 -2.88 16.30
CA MET A 166 22.68 -3.21 17.63
C MET A 166 23.22 -4.55 18.15
N LEU A 167 23.35 -5.55 17.28
CA LEU A 167 23.71 -6.92 17.71
C LEU A 167 25.19 -7.25 17.59
N MET A 168 25.91 -6.59 16.73
CA MET A 168 27.34 -6.81 16.54
C MET A 168 28.14 -5.72 17.22
N SER A 169 29.36 -6.06 17.66
CA SER A 169 30.31 -5.02 18.07
C SER A 169 30.54 -4.07 16.89
N PRO A 170 30.76 -2.77 17.11
CA PRO A 170 30.90 -1.78 16.03
C PRO A 170 31.91 -2.17 14.95
N GLY A 171 33.04 -2.77 15.32
CA GLY A 171 34.04 -3.24 14.36
C GLY A 171 33.53 -4.35 13.45
N LYS A 172 32.89 -5.40 14.03
CA LYS A 172 32.31 -6.50 13.24
C LYS A 172 31.15 -6.05 12.36
N ALA A 173 30.32 -5.11 12.85
CA ALA A 173 29.27 -4.54 12.05
C ALA A 173 29.82 -3.77 10.85
N MET A 174 30.88 -2.98 11.04
CA MET A 174 31.56 -2.27 9.98
C MET A 174 32.16 -3.22 8.92
N ASP A 175 32.81 -4.29 9.34
CA ASP A 175 33.35 -5.30 8.42
C ASP A 175 32.23 -6.00 7.62
N HIS A 176 31.15 -6.38 8.28
CA HIS A 176 30.01 -7.04 7.63
C HIS A 176 29.30 -6.11 6.62
N LEU A 177 29.18 -4.83 6.95
CA LEU A 177 28.63 -3.82 6.05
C LEU A 177 29.64 -3.34 5.00
N GLN A 178 30.87 -3.91 4.99
CA GLN A 178 31.96 -3.54 4.09
C GLN A 178 32.40 -2.06 4.21
N LEU A 179 32.16 -1.46 5.37
CA LEU A 179 32.51 -0.05 5.61
C LEU A 179 34.01 0.19 5.74
N THR A 180 34.77 -0.85 6.18
CA THR A 180 36.21 -0.76 6.40
C THR A 180 37.03 -0.71 5.11
N ASN A 181 36.57 -1.41 4.05
CA ASN A 181 37.33 -1.55 2.80
C ASN A 181 37.00 -0.47 1.76
N ALA A 182 35.73 -0.08 1.66
CA ALA A 182 35.25 0.89 0.66
C ALA A 182 34.57 2.12 1.29
N GLY A 183 34.69 2.26 2.61
CA GLY A 183 34.01 3.32 3.37
C GLY A 183 32.49 3.25 3.20
N TRP A 184 31.86 4.40 3.28
CA TRP A 184 30.40 4.55 3.14
C TRP A 184 29.89 4.48 1.69
N ILE A 185 30.79 4.34 0.70
CA ILE A 185 30.41 4.38 -0.71
C ILE A 185 29.49 3.23 -1.07
N ILE A 186 29.85 1.99 -0.75
CA ILE A 186 29.03 0.80 -1.11
C ILE A 186 27.65 0.84 -0.45
N PRO A 187 27.52 0.98 0.89
CA PRO A 187 26.20 1.05 1.53
C PRO A 187 25.35 2.21 1.02
N THR A 188 25.97 3.36 0.74
CA THR A 188 25.26 4.52 0.22
C THR A 188 24.75 4.26 -1.20
N CYS A 189 25.57 3.70 -2.09
CA CYS A 189 25.16 3.34 -3.45
C CYS A 189 24.05 2.30 -3.44
N VAL A 190 24.14 1.27 -2.58
CA VAL A 190 23.10 0.25 -2.42
C VAL A 190 21.80 0.89 -1.93
N THR A 191 21.85 1.70 -0.89
CA THR A 191 20.65 2.36 -0.35
C THR A 191 20.02 3.29 -1.39
N LEU A 192 20.82 4.06 -2.12
CA LEU A 192 20.33 4.91 -3.19
C LEU A 192 19.69 4.10 -4.32
N GLY A 193 20.33 2.99 -4.72
CA GLY A 193 19.79 2.06 -5.71
C GLY A 193 18.44 1.48 -5.28
N VAL A 194 18.31 1.05 -4.03
CA VAL A 194 17.06 0.57 -3.45
C VAL A 194 15.97 1.64 -3.52
N VAL A 195 16.27 2.88 -3.14
CA VAL A 195 15.30 3.99 -3.18
C VAL A 195 14.84 4.27 -4.61
N VAL A 196 15.78 4.39 -5.56
CA VAL A 196 15.47 4.67 -6.97
C VAL A 196 14.61 3.57 -7.57
N LEU A 197 14.96 2.29 -7.36
CA LEU A 197 14.20 1.16 -7.87
C LEU A 197 12.84 1.02 -7.19
N SER A 198 12.72 1.31 -5.89
CA SER A 198 11.43 1.34 -5.20
C SER A 198 10.51 2.42 -5.77
N ILE A 199 11.02 3.60 -6.05
CA ILE A 199 10.24 4.68 -6.69
C ILE A 199 9.81 4.25 -8.10
N ALA A 200 10.72 3.71 -8.91
CA ALA A 200 10.40 3.23 -10.26
C ALA A 200 9.32 2.13 -10.22
N GLY A 201 9.45 1.14 -9.33
CA GLY A 201 8.46 0.09 -9.14
C GLY A 201 7.09 0.63 -8.74
N ALA A 202 7.04 1.56 -7.77
CA ALA A 202 5.81 2.18 -7.33
C ALA A 202 5.12 2.99 -8.45
N ILE A 203 5.88 3.73 -9.25
CA ILE A 203 5.36 4.46 -10.42
C ILE A 203 4.79 3.48 -11.46
N CYS A 204 5.55 2.45 -11.83
CA CYS A 204 5.09 1.45 -12.80
C CYS A 204 3.81 0.74 -12.32
N GLY A 205 3.74 0.33 -11.04
CA GLY A 205 2.56 -0.30 -10.46
C GLY A 205 1.32 0.60 -10.47
N THR A 206 1.48 1.87 -10.09
CA THR A 206 0.38 2.85 -10.12
C THR A 206 -0.09 3.17 -11.52
N LEU A 207 0.83 3.30 -12.50
CA LEU A 207 0.48 3.54 -13.91
C LEU A 207 -0.25 2.33 -14.51
N LEU A 208 0.20 1.11 -14.24
CA LEU A 208 -0.49 -0.10 -14.66
C LEU A 208 -1.93 -0.11 -14.17
N MET A 209 -2.15 0.10 -12.87
CA MET A 209 -3.48 0.10 -12.28
C MET A 209 -4.37 1.21 -12.86
N ARG A 210 -3.82 2.41 -13.04
CA ARG A 210 -4.54 3.51 -13.67
C ARG A 210 -4.99 3.16 -15.10
N THR A 211 -4.14 2.46 -15.86
CA THR A 211 -4.45 2.03 -17.23
C THR A 211 -5.53 0.95 -17.24
N LEU A 212 -5.46 -0.04 -16.33
CA LEU A 212 -6.46 -1.10 -16.21
C LEU A 212 -7.85 -0.55 -15.82
N TYR A 213 -7.91 0.42 -14.91
CA TYR A 213 -9.17 1.10 -14.57
C TYR A 213 -9.73 1.89 -15.74
N LYS A 214 -8.89 2.62 -16.48
CA LYS A 214 -9.33 3.37 -17.67
C LYS A 214 -9.90 2.48 -18.77
N LYS A 215 -9.36 1.25 -18.93
CA LYS A 215 -9.83 0.27 -19.92
C LYS A 215 -11.05 -0.53 -19.44
N GLY A 216 -11.59 -0.27 -18.24
CA GLY A 216 -12.76 -0.97 -17.71
C GLY A 216 -12.52 -2.44 -17.32
N VAL A 217 -11.26 -2.91 -17.32
CA VAL A 217 -10.92 -4.29 -16.95
C VAL A 217 -11.14 -4.53 -15.44
N LEU A 218 -10.96 -3.48 -14.64
CA LEU A 218 -11.16 -3.53 -13.20
C LEU A 218 -12.19 -2.49 -12.77
N HIS A 219 -13.18 -2.92 -11.99
CA HIS A 219 -14.09 -2.01 -11.32
C HIS A 219 -13.50 -1.58 -9.98
N GLU A 220 -13.57 -0.27 -9.68
CA GLU A 220 -13.18 0.23 -8.36
C GLU A 220 -14.08 -0.40 -7.29
N SER A 221 -13.50 -0.97 -6.25
CA SER A 221 -14.22 -1.42 -5.06
C SER A 221 -14.48 -0.23 -4.12
N LEU A 222 -15.22 0.76 -4.64
CA LEU A 222 -15.65 1.92 -3.85
C LEU A 222 -16.77 1.55 -2.88
#